data_94e2edcac68acce5ff86d0c36e49498e
#
_entry.id   94e2edcac68acce5ff86d0c36e49498e
#
_cell.length_a   1.000
_cell.length_b   1.000
_cell.length_c   1.000
_cell.angle_alpha   90.00
_cell.angle_beta   90.00
_cell.angle_gamma   90.00
#
_symmetry.space_group_name_H-M   'P 1'
#
loop_
_entity.id
_entity.type
_entity.pdbx_description
1 polymer ?
#
loop_
_entity_poly.entity_id
_entity_poly.type
_entity_poly.pdbx_seq_one_letter_code
_entity_poly.pdbx_strand_id
1 'polypeptide(L)'
;LPVLVLPAALFVGILTGLYPSLIISSFRLTSILKGQSGPGPGRHTLRRALIVAQFTVSTVLIIGTMITVRQLDYLLHKDIGLDKEQVVCLPLNTEMSNRFESLRTELLQQPGVVAVTGQRHGLWGRMHTTTRLGFEGQVAGSFESQYLEYLLVDYDFIRFYGLKLISGRDFSRDYSSDPMHSFVINETLAQKMGWDPEAAIGKR
;
A
#
# COMPACT_ATOMS: atom_id res chain seq x y z
N LEU A 1 -5.00 -5.18 19.98
CA LEU A 1 -3.82 -4.53 20.58
C LEU A 1 -3.55 -4.97 22.05
N PRO A 2 -4.50 -4.95 23.02
CA PRO A 2 -4.21 -5.33 24.42
C PRO A 2 -3.76 -6.78 24.58
N VAL A 3 -4.21 -7.69 23.74
CA VAL A 3 -3.89 -9.13 23.81
C VAL A 3 -2.40 -9.43 23.57
N LEU A 4 -1.71 -8.59 22.79
CA LEU A 4 -0.27 -8.72 22.49
C LEU A 4 0.62 -7.99 23.51
N VAL A 5 0.12 -6.95 24.15
CA VAL A 5 0.88 -6.15 25.12
C VAL A 5 1.13 -6.92 26.40
N LEU A 6 0.16 -7.68 26.88
CA LEU A 6 0.28 -8.44 28.12
C LEU A 6 1.35 -9.54 28.06
N PRO A 7 1.39 -10.44 27.03
CA PRO A 7 2.46 -11.42 26.89
C PRO A 7 3.83 -10.78 26.63
N ALA A 8 3.89 -9.66 25.91
CA ALA A 8 5.14 -8.94 25.71
C ALA A 8 5.68 -8.33 27.00
N ALA A 9 4.83 -7.72 27.82
CA ALA A 9 5.20 -7.19 29.13
C ALA A 9 5.67 -8.30 30.08
N LEU A 10 4.99 -9.45 30.07
CA LEU A 10 5.33 -10.63 30.88
C LEU A 10 6.68 -11.22 30.45
N PHE A 11 6.93 -11.30 29.14
CA PHE A 11 8.20 -11.75 28.57
C PHE A 11 9.36 -10.82 28.97
N VAL A 12 9.19 -9.52 28.85
CA VAL A 12 10.19 -8.52 29.29
C VAL A 12 10.39 -8.60 30.81
N GLY A 13 9.32 -8.73 31.60
CA GLY A 13 9.40 -8.87 33.04
C GLY A 13 10.18 -10.11 33.48
N ILE A 14 9.97 -11.26 32.82
CA ILE A 14 10.72 -12.50 33.07
C ILE A 14 12.19 -12.33 32.68
N LEU A 15 12.48 -11.77 31.54
CA LEU A 15 13.87 -11.54 31.10
C LEU A 15 14.63 -10.59 32.03
N THR A 16 14.00 -9.51 32.49
CA THR A 16 14.61 -8.55 33.41
C THR A 16 14.77 -9.10 34.82
N GLY A 17 13.89 -10.03 35.27
CA GLY A 17 13.98 -10.67 36.57
C GLY A 17 14.94 -11.87 36.61
N LEU A 18 15.04 -12.64 35.53
CA LEU A 18 15.94 -13.81 35.47
C LEU A 18 17.43 -13.43 35.56
N TYR A 19 17.81 -12.33 34.93
CA TYR A 19 19.21 -11.89 34.92
C TYR A 19 19.79 -11.61 36.30
N PRO A 20 19.16 -10.79 37.17
CA PRO A 20 19.65 -10.57 38.55
C PRO A 20 19.62 -11.85 39.39
N SER A 21 18.59 -12.68 39.21
CA SER A 21 18.41 -13.90 40.03
C SER A 21 19.49 -14.95 39.74
N LEU A 22 19.85 -15.15 38.46
CA LEU A 22 20.92 -16.07 38.07
C LEU A 22 22.29 -15.58 38.56
N ILE A 23 22.54 -14.28 38.55
CA ILE A 23 23.78 -13.70 39.04
C ILE A 23 23.91 -13.85 40.56
N ILE A 24 22.83 -13.57 41.30
CA ILE A 24 22.84 -13.68 42.75
C ILE A 24 22.97 -15.16 43.16
N SER A 25 22.31 -16.07 42.46
CA SER A 25 22.38 -17.52 42.67
C SER A 25 23.78 -18.12 42.43
N SER A 26 24.57 -17.50 41.58
CA SER A 26 25.94 -17.98 41.24
C SER A 26 27.03 -17.57 42.27
N PHE A 27 26.68 -16.75 43.28
CA PHE A 27 27.61 -16.39 44.34
C PHE A 27 27.79 -17.52 45.35
N ARG A 28 28.97 -18.13 45.40
CA ARG A 28 29.36 -19.00 46.49
C ARG A 28 29.61 -18.13 47.76
N LEU A 29 28.76 -18.32 48.76
CA LEU A 29 28.85 -17.61 50.05
C LEU A 29 30.24 -17.71 50.71
N THR A 30 30.99 -18.75 50.39
CA THR A 30 32.34 -18.97 50.89
C THR A 30 33.41 -18.02 50.36
N SER A 31 33.22 -17.36 49.20
CA SER A 31 34.18 -16.41 48.65
C SER A 31 34.00 -14.98 49.22
N ILE A 32 32.80 -14.66 49.68
CA ILE A 32 32.48 -13.36 50.25
C ILE A 32 33.16 -13.18 51.65
N LEU A 33 33.24 -14.28 52.40
CA LEU A 33 33.86 -14.29 53.73
C LEU A 33 35.38 -14.21 53.72
N LYS A 34 36.03 -14.48 52.58
CA LYS A 34 37.52 -14.40 52.42
C LYS A 34 38.03 -13.07 51.88
N GLY A 35 37.20 -12.03 51.76
CA GLY A 35 37.63 -10.68 51.37
C GLY A 35 38.24 -10.52 49.94
N GLN A 36 38.12 -11.56 49.07
CA GLN A 36 38.68 -11.59 47.71
C GLN A 36 37.70 -11.27 46.61
N SER A 37 36.59 -10.62 46.91
CA SER A 37 35.51 -10.34 45.94
C SER A 37 35.66 -8.93 45.35
N GLY A 38 36.70 -8.72 44.55
CA GLY A 38 36.62 -7.68 43.52
C GLY A 38 35.71 -8.16 42.36
N PRO A 39 34.94 -7.28 41.75
CA PRO A 39 34.16 -7.67 40.57
C PRO A 39 35.09 -8.13 39.47
N GLY A 40 35.02 -9.44 39.12
CA GLY A 40 35.87 -10.03 38.10
C GLY A 40 35.78 -9.26 36.75
N PRO A 41 36.86 -9.21 35.96
CA PRO A 41 36.95 -8.40 34.74
C PRO A 41 35.84 -8.69 33.72
N GLY A 42 35.23 -9.86 33.72
CA GLY A 42 34.14 -10.21 32.81
C GLY A 42 32.80 -9.52 33.04
N ARG A 43 32.55 -9.07 34.29
CA ARG A 43 31.29 -8.44 34.69
C ARG A 43 31.12 -7.03 34.10
N HIS A 44 32.19 -6.28 34.01
CA HIS A 44 32.20 -4.94 33.40
C HIS A 44 32.04 -5.02 31.89
N THR A 45 32.61 -6.05 31.27
CA THR A 45 32.49 -6.28 29.81
C THR A 45 31.06 -6.65 29.44
N LEU A 46 30.41 -7.57 30.16
CA LEU A 46 29.04 -7.96 29.92
C LEU A 46 28.07 -6.77 30.06
N ARG A 47 28.22 -5.97 31.12
CA ARG A 47 27.40 -4.77 31.33
C ARG A 47 27.56 -3.78 30.18
N ARG A 48 28.79 -3.54 29.71
CA ARG A 48 29.07 -2.65 28.59
C ARG A 48 28.44 -3.20 27.29
N ALA A 49 28.58 -4.49 27.04
CA ALA A 49 27.99 -5.14 25.87
C ALA A 49 26.45 -5.00 25.84
N LEU A 50 25.80 -5.20 27.00
CA LEU A 50 24.34 -5.05 27.12
C LEU A 50 23.89 -3.60 26.88
N ILE A 51 24.62 -2.63 27.42
CA ILE A 51 24.32 -1.21 27.20
C ILE A 51 24.47 -0.87 25.71
N VAL A 52 25.56 -1.29 25.06
CA VAL A 52 25.77 -1.07 23.63
C VAL A 52 24.65 -1.72 22.81
N ALA A 53 24.32 -2.98 23.11
CA ALA A 53 23.24 -3.67 22.43
C ALA A 53 21.89 -2.94 22.58
N GLN A 54 21.55 -2.48 23.79
CA GLN A 54 20.33 -1.72 24.05
C GLN A 54 20.29 -0.41 23.26
N PHE A 55 21.38 0.36 23.27
CA PHE A 55 21.45 1.60 22.48
C PHE A 55 21.37 1.33 20.99
N THR A 56 22.04 0.27 20.51
CA THR A 56 21.96 -0.12 19.10
C THR A 56 20.52 -0.44 18.68
N VAL A 57 19.83 -1.29 19.45
CA VAL A 57 18.43 -1.65 19.16
C VAL A 57 17.55 -0.40 19.20
N SER A 58 17.67 0.44 20.21
CA SER A 58 16.89 1.68 20.33
C SER A 58 17.12 2.60 19.13
N THR A 59 18.37 2.77 18.72
CA THR A 59 18.73 3.62 17.57
C THR A 59 18.13 3.06 16.27
N VAL A 60 18.24 1.75 16.05
CA VAL A 60 17.64 1.08 14.88
C VAL A 60 16.12 1.27 14.84
N LEU A 61 15.45 1.12 16.00
CA LEU A 61 13.99 1.31 16.08
C LEU A 61 13.60 2.76 15.80
N ILE A 62 14.35 3.74 16.32
CA ILE A 62 14.08 5.16 16.05
C ILE A 62 14.24 5.47 14.57
N ILE A 63 15.34 5.02 13.96
CA ILE A 63 15.60 5.24 12.53
C ILE A 63 14.52 4.55 11.69
N GLY A 64 14.19 3.29 12.01
CA GLY A 64 13.15 2.54 11.32
C GLY A 64 11.78 3.22 11.38
N THR A 65 11.40 3.72 12.56
CA THR A 65 10.16 4.48 12.74
C THR A 65 10.17 5.77 11.91
N MET A 66 11.27 6.51 11.93
CA MET A 66 11.40 7.75 11.17
C MET A 66 11.29 7.51 9.66
N ILE A 67 11.92 6.45 9.15
CA ILE A 67 11.81 6.06 7.74
C ILE A 67 10.35 5.69 7.40
N THR A 68 9.70 4.90 8.25
CA THR A 68 8.30 4.48 8.02
C THR A 68 7.35 5.68 8.00
N VAL A 69 7.51 6.62 8.92
CA VAL A 69 6.70 7.85 8.93
C VAL A 69 6.91 8.67 7.66
N ARG A 70 8.16 8.85 7.22
CA ARG A 70 8.45 9.55 5.97
C ARG A 70 7.89 8.85 4.73
N GLN A 71 7.96 7.51 4.70
CA GLN A 71 7.37 6.74 3.61
C GLN A 71 5.85 6.88 3.57
N LEU A 72 5.20 6.85 4.75
CA LEU A 72 3.75 7.05 4.83
C LEU A 72 3.35 8.46 4.38
N ASP A 73 4.06 9.47 4.84
CA ASP A 73 3.84 10.86 4.45
C ASP A 73 3.99 11.03 2.92
N TYR A 74 5.05 10.47 2.35
CA TYR A 74 5.25 10.47 0.91
C TYR A 74 4.11 9.79 0.16
N LEU A 75 3.63 8.62 0.62
CA LEU A 75 2.52 7.91 -0.02
C LEU A 75 1.21 8.68 0.05
N LEU A 76 0.95 9.39 1.16
CA LEU A 76 -0.27 10.17 1.33
C LEU A 76 -0.28 11.44 0.47
N HIS A 77 0.87 12.08 0.30
CA HIS A 77 0.98 13.37 -0.39
C HIS A 77 1.53 13.26 -1.81
N LYS A 78 1.92 12.04 -2.24
CA LYS A 78 2.37 11.85 -3.61
C LYS A 78 1.25 12.19 -4.58
N ASP A 79 1.55 13.09 -5.51
CA ASP A 79 0.71 13.32 -6.67
C ASP A 79 0.73 12.08 -7.57
N ILE A 80 -0.38 11.41 -7.65
CA ILE A 80 -0.59 10.23 -8.49
C ILE A 80 -1.32 10.57 -9.79
N GLY A 81 -1.45 11.88 -10.09
CA GLY A 81 -2.17 12.36 -11.28
C GLY A 81 -3.68 12.22 -11.20
N LEU A 82 -4.22 11.98 -9.99
CA LEU A 82 -5.65 11.88 -9.72
C LEU A 82 -6.06 12.98 -8.75
N ASP A 83 -7.10 13.72 -9.09
CA ASP A 83 -7.77 14.60 -8.13
C ASP A 83 -8.59 13.75 -7.18
N LYS A 84 -8.10 13.60 -5.95
CA LYS A 84 -8.71 12.78 -4.90
C LYS A 84 -9.33 13.62 -3.78
N GLU A 85 -9.19 14.92 -3.85
CA GLU A 85 -9.71 15.79 -2.82
C GLU A 85 -11.24 15.83 -2.89
N GLN A 86 -11.89 15.77 -1.74
CA GLN A 86 -13.34 15.80 -1.59
C GLN A 86 -14.08 14.63 -2.28
N VAL A 87 -13.39 13.54 -2.59
CA VAL A 87 -13.98 12.33 -3.18
C VAL A 87 -14.49 11.40 -2.09
N VAL A 88 -15.76 11.04 -2.17
CA VAL A 88 -16.40 10.05 -1.29
C VAL A 88 -16.64 8.77 -2.09
N CYS A 89 -16.09 7.65 -1.62
CA CYS A 89 -16.28 6.35 -2.23
C CYS A 89 -17.32 5.54 -1.45
N LEU A 90 -18.39 5.13 -2.13
CA LEU A 90 -19.44 4.31 -1.56
C LEU A 90 -19.42 2.92 -2.18
N PRO A 91 -19.30 1.85 -1.39
CA PRO A 91 -19.44 0.50 -1.90
C PRO A 91 -20.91 0.24 -2.23
N LEU A 92 -21.18 -0.13 -3.48
CA LEU A 92 -22.52 -0.48 -3.92
C LEU A 92 -22.74 -1.99 -3.85
N ASN A 93 -23.91 -2.42 -3.41
CA ASN A 93 -24.36 -3.80 -3.58
C ASN A 93 -24.86 -4.03 -5.03
N THR A 94 -25.14 -5.29 -5.36
CA THR A 94 -25.57 -5.67 -6.72
C THR A 94 -26.85 -4.96 -7.16
N GLU A 95 -27.80 -4.76 -6.25
CA GLU A 95 -29.07 -4.10 -6.56
C GLU A 95 -28.87 -2.62 -6.89
N MET A 96 -28.07 -1.92 -6.06
CA MET A 96 -27.72 -0.50 -6.29
C MET A 96 -26.89 -0.34 -7.56
N SER A 97 -26.00 -1.27 -7.84
CA SER A 97 -25.17 -1.27 -9.06
C SER A 97 -26.05 -1.39 -10.32
N ASN A 98 -27.09 -2.21 -10.28
CA ASN A 98 -28.03 -2.36 -11.40
C ASN A 98 -28.88 -1.11 -11.64
N ARG A 99 -29.00 -0.23 -10.63
CA ARG A 99 -29.73 1.05 -10.71
C ARG A 99 -28.82 2.26 -10.66
N PHE A 100 -27.56 2.07 -11.05
CA PHE A 100 -26.52 3.11 -10.91
C PHE A 100 -26.91 4.44 -11.57
N GLU A 101 -27.47 4.44 -12.76
CA GLU A 101 -27.87 5.68 -13.45
C GLU A 101 -28.97 6.45 -12.71
N SER A 102 -29.92 5.75 -12.09
CA SER A 102 -30.94 6.40 -11.25
C SER A 102 -30.32 6.99 -10.01
N LEU A 103 -29.46 6.23 -9.32
CA LEU A 103 -28.73 6.69 -8.15
C LEU A 103 -27.85 7.90 -8.47
N ARG A 104 -27.14 7.86 -9.59
CA ARG A 104 -26.33 8.96 -10.08
C ARG A 104 -27.15 10.24 -10.27
N THR A 105 -28.31 10.12 -10.90
CA THR A 105 -29.21 11.24 -11.13
C THR A 105 -29.72 11.87 -9.82
N GLU A 106 -30.07 11.04 -8.85
CA GLU A 106 -30.51 11.48 -7.51
C GLU A 106 -29.37 12.17 -6.73
N LEU A 107 -28.15 11.59 -6.80
CA LEU A 107 -26.98 12.15 -6.13
C LEU A 107 -26.61 13.52 -6.71
N LEU A 108 -26.67 13.69 -8.03
CA LEU A 108 -26.37 14.96 -8.70
C LEU A 108 -27.38 16.08 -8.35
N GLN A 109 -28.57 15.72 -7.83
CA GLN A 109 -29.54 16.70 -7.34
C GLN A 109 -29.23 17.19 -5.92
N GLN A 110 -28.33 16.53 -5.19
CA GLN A 110 -28.00 16.93 -3.84
C GLN A 110 -27.07 18.14 -3.82
N PRO A 111 -27.33 19.11 -2.93
CA PRO A 111 -26.43 20.26 -2.77
C PRO A 111 -25.02 19.81 -2.39
N GLY A 112 -24.04 20.31 -3.10
CA GLY A 112 -22.62 20.01 -2.84
C GLY A 112 -22.07 18.78 -3.59
N VAL A 113 -22.89 18.02 -4.32
CA VAL A 113 -22.42 16.97 -5.23
C VAL A 113 -22.14 17.59 -6.59
N VAL A 114 -20.87 17.64 -6.95
CA VAL A 114 -20.40 18.23 -8.22
C VAL A 114 -20.40 17.22 -9.35
N ALA A 115 -19.97 15.99 -9.08
CA ALA A 115 -19.87 14.93 -10.06
C ALA A 115 -20.04 13.55 -9.41
N VAL A 116 -20.46 12.57 -10.19
CA VAL A 116 -20.60 11.16 -9.78
C VAL A 116 -20.04 10.29 -10.88
N THR A 117 -19.20 9.34 -10.52
CA THR A 117 -18.68 8.32 -11.43
C THR A 117 -18.74 6.93 -10.80
N GLY A 118 -18.77 5.90 -11.60
CA GLY A 118 -18.78 4.51 -11.18
C GLY A 118 -17.50 3.77 -11.58
N GLN A 119 -17.12 2.82 -10.75
CA GLN A 119 -16.06 1.88 -11.08
C GLN A 119 -16.38 0.52 -10.48
N ARG A 120 -16.00 -0.56 -11.15
CA ARG A 120 -16.34 -1.90 -10.66
C ARG A 120 -15.51 -2.28 -9.43
N HIS A 121 -14.27 -1.84 -9.34
CA HIS A 121 -13.35 -2.11 -8.25
C HIS A 121 -12.76 -0.80 -7.77
N GLY A 122 -12.71 -0.61 -6.45
CA GLY A 122 -12.21 0.65 -5.89
C GLY A 122 -10.74 0.91 -6.27
N LEU A 123 -10.39 2.15 -6.54
CA LEU A 123 -9.00 2.57 -6.76
C LEU A 123 -8.06 2.18 -5.59
N TRP A 124 -8.64 2.01 -4.41
CA TRP A 124 -7.93 1.75 -3.15
C TRP A 124 -8.05 0.30 -2.68
N GLY A 125 -8.71 -0.56 -3.45
CA GLY A 125 -8.98 -1.94 -3.11
C GLY A 125 -8.06 -2.93 -3.83
N ARG A 126 -7.97 -4.12 -3.28
CA ARG A 126 -7.16 -5.26 -3.74
C ARG A 126 -7.70 -5.94 -5.01
N MET A 127 -8.55 -5.29 -5.78
CA MET A 127 -9.22 -5.95 -6.89
C MET A 127 -8.70 -5.42 -8.22
N HIS A 128 -7.53 -5.93 -8.57
CA HIS A 128 -7.03 -5.85 -9.92
C HIS A 128 -7.68 -6.97 -10.72
N THR A 129 -8.51 -6.61 -11.68
CA THR A 129 -8.91 -7.59 -12.67
C THR A 129 -7.72 -7.78 -13.59
N THR A 130 -7.11 -8.95 -13.51
CA THR A 130 -6.01 -9.31 -14.39
C THR A 130 -6.53 -10.12 -15.55
N THR A 131 -6.17 -9.75 -16.76
CA THR A 131 -6.47 -10.53 -17.94
C THR A 131 -5.27 -10.63 -18.86
N ARG A 132 -5.27 -11.65 -19.68
CA ARG A 132 -4.34 -11.75 -20.79
C ARG A 132 -4.98 -11.04 -21.98
N LEU A 133 -4.48 -9.86 -22.30
CA LEU A 133 -4.89 -9.17 -23.52
C LEU A 133 -3.92 -9.57 -24.64
N GLY A 134 -4.46 -9.95 -25.76
CA GLY A 134 -3.71 -10.06 -27.03
C GLY A 134 -3.89 -8.76 -27.80
N PHE A 135 -2.82 -8.23 -28.32
CA PHE A 135 -2.84 -7.02 -29.13
C PHE A 135 -2.54 -7.34 -30.60
N GLU A 136 -3.12 -6.57 -31.50
CA GLU A 136 -2.89 -6.69 -32.91
C GLU A 136 -1.41 -6.52 -33.26
N GLY A 137 -0.86 -7.44 -34.05
CA GLY A 137 0.56 -7.43 -34.45
C GLY A 137 1.51 -8.19 -33.55
N GLN A 138 1.04 -8.82 -32.50
CA GLN A 138 1.87 -9.69 -31.67
C GLN A 138 1.92 -11.12 -32.19
N VAL A 139 3.15 -11.67 -32.28
CA VAL A 139 3.35 -13.10 -32.53
C VAL A 139 2.92 -13.87 -31.28
N ALA A 140 2.00 -14.80 -31.43
CA ALA A 140 1.56 -15.67 -30.36
C ALA A 140 2.79 -16.34 -29.71
N GLY A 141 3.05 -16.02 -28.44
CA GLY A 141 4.19 -16.55 -27.68
C GLY A 141 5.34 -15.58 -27.42
N SER A 142 5.39 -14.38 -28.02
CA SER A 142 6.45 -13.40 -27.81
C SER A 142 6.25 -12.50 -26.59
N PHE A 143 5.06 -12.47 -26.03
CA PHE A 143 4.81 -11.87 -24.72
C PHE A 143 4.76 -12.99 -23.68
N GLU A 144 5.77 -13.07 -22.85
CA GLU A 144 5.63 -13.70 -21.53
C GLU A 144 4.33 -13.17 -20.96
N SER A 145 3.41 -14.05 -20.61
CA SER A 145 2.05 -13.80 -20.14
C SER A 145 1.99 -12.69 -19.08
N GLN A 146 2.17 -11.45 -19.49
CA GLN A 146 2.06 -10.32 -18.59
C GLN A 146 0.57 -10.12 -18.34
N TYR A 147 0.18 -10.43 -17.14
CA TYR A 147 -1.13 -10.06 -16.64
C TYR A 147 -1.22 -8.53 -16.66
N LEU A 148 -2.11 -8.01 -17.46
CA LEU A 148 -2.43 -6.59 -17.45
C LEU A 148 -3.55 -6.36 -16.45
N GLU A 149 -3.34 -5.40 -15.59
CA GLU A 149 -4.37 -4.91 -14.69
C GLU A 149 -5.21 -3.87 -15.40
N TYR A 150 -6.52 -3.99 -15.29
CA TYR A 150 -7.45 -3.04 -15.87
C TYR A 150 -8.58 -2.68 -14.91
N LEU A 151 -9.12 -1.49 -15.07
CA LEU A 151 -10.26 -0.98 -14.35
C LEU A 151 -11.45 -0.89 -15.28
N LEU A 152 -12.60 -1.39 -14.84
CA LEU A 152 -13.87 -1.11 -15.49
C LEU A 152 -14.43 0.16 -14.87
N VAL A 153 -14.58 1.17 -15.69
CA VAL A 153 -14.92 2.54 -15.29
C VAL A 153 -16.15 3.05 -16.06
N ASP A 154 -16.82 4.03 -15.49
CA ASP A 154 -17.90 4.76 -16.16
C ASP A 154 -17.32 5.80 -17.13
N TYR A 155 -18.17 6.33 -18.01
CA TYR A 155 -17.85 7.32 -19.04
C TYR A 155 -17.18 8.58 -18.51
N ASP A 156 -17.59 9.04 -17.33
CA ASP A 156 -17.10 10.30 -16.76
C ASP A 156 -15.86 10.13 -15.88
N PHE A 157 -15.28 8.93 -15.83
CA PHE A 157 -14.19 8.59 -14.91
C PHE A 157 -12.93 9.45 -15.12
N ILE A 158 -12.51 9.62 -16.36
CA ILE A 158 -11.30 10.38 -16.71
C ILE A 158 -11.47 11.84 -16.29
N ARG A 159 -12.62 12.42 -16.60
CA ARG A 159 -12.96 13.80 -16.24
C ARG A 159 -13.13 13.96 -14.75
N PHE A 160 -13.75 13.00 -14.06
CA PHE A 160 -14.00 13.02 -12.62
C PHE A 160 -12.70 13.13 -11.82
N TYR A 161 -11.69 12.35 -12.22
CA TYR A 161 -10.38 12.34 -11.55
C TYR A 161 -9.37 13.31 -12.15
N GLY A 162 -9.76 14.15 -13.10
CA GLY A 162 -8.87 15.12 -13.74
C GLY A 162 -7.73 14.50 -14.52
N LEU A 163 -7.88 13.25 -14.98
CA LEU A 163 -6.87 12.54 -15.73
C LEU A 163 -6.63 13.24 -17.08
N LYS A 164 -5.37 13.43 -17.43
CA LYS A 164 -4.99 14.07 -18.67
C LYS A 164 -4.81 13.04 -19.78
N LEU A 165 -5.62 13.15 -20.83
CA LEU A 165 -5.41 12.40 -22.06
C LEU A 165 -4.30 13.07 -22.89
N ILE A 166 -3.31 12.28 -23.29
CA ILE A 166 -2.20 12.74 -24.15
C ILE A 166 -2.62 12.70 -25.61
N SER A 167 -3.37 11.66 -25.99
CA SER A 167 -3.86 11.45 -27.34
C SER A 167 -5.18 10.67 -27.32
N GLY A 168 -5.96 10.78 -28.39
CA GLY A 168 -7.25 10.12 -28.49
C GLY A 168 -8.40 10.92 -27.87
N ARG A 169 -9.45 10.22 -27.43
CA ARG A 169 -10.64 10.80 -26.82
C ARG A 169 -11.05 10.06 -25.54
N ASP A 170 -11.84 10.72 -24.74
CA ASP A 170 -12.54 10.10 -23.58
C ASP A 170 -13.68 9.19 -24.07
N PHE A 171 -14.16 8.35 -23.16
CA PHE A 171 -15.37 7.56 -23.39
C PHE A 171 -16.60 8.45 -23.57
N SER A 172 -17.51 8.08 -24.46
CA SER A 172 -18.74 8.80 -24.69
C SER A 172 -19.93 7.87 -24.89
N ARG A 173 -21.08 8.29 -24.36
CA ARG A 173 -22.35 7.58 -24.59
C ARG A 173 -22.82 7.66 -26.04
N ASP A 174 -22.27 8.56 -26.84
CA ASP A 174 -22.58 8.68 -28.29
C ASP A 174 -22.00 7.52 -29.12
N TYR A 175 -21.03 6.81 -28.55
CA TYR A 175 -20.41 5.66 -29.22
C TYR A 175 -20.85 4.35 -28.57
N SER A 176 -21.71 3.61 -29.25
CA SER A 176 -22.24 2.33 -28.77
C SER A 176 -21.17 1.24 -28.59
N SER A 177 -20.00 1.39 -29.20
CA SER A 177 -18.87 0.48 -29.06
C SER A 177 -18.05 0.68 -27.78
N ASP A 178 -18.14 1.85 -27.14
CA ASP A 178 -17.27 2.19 -26.01
C ASP A 178 -17.39 1.23 -24.82
N PRO A 179 -18.58 0.76 -24.42
CA PRO A 179 -18.70 -0.11 -23.26
C PRO A 179 -17.99 -1.46 -23.37
N MET A 180 -17.79 -1.96 -24.59
CA MET A 180 -17.30 -3.32 -24.82
C MET A 180 -16.00 -3.41 -25.60
N HIS A 181 -15.64 -2.34 -26.34
CA HIS A 181 -14.55 -2.40 -27.32
C HIS A 181 -13.57 -1.24 -27.23
N SER A 182 -13.72 -0.35 -26.25
CA SER A 182 -12.81 0.79 -26.10
C SER A 182 -11.97 0.65 -24.83
N PHE A 183 -10.69 0.97 -24.99
CA PHE A 183 -9.72 0.99 -23.89
C PHE A 183 -8.97 2.31 -23.90
N VAL A 184 -8.70 2.82 -22.71
CA VAL A 184 -7.72 3.87 -22.49
C VAL A 184 -6.51 3.22 -21.81
N ILE A 185 -5.36 3.39 -22.38
CA ILE A 185 -4.11 2.81 -21.87
C ILE A 185 -3.22 3.91 -21.30
N ASN A 186 -2.40 3.58 -20.32
CA ASN A 186 -1.41 4.51 -19.81
C ASN A 186 -0.17 4.56 -20.71
N GLU A 187 0.60 5.62 -20.56
CA GLU A 187 1.84 5.84 -21.33
C GLU A 187 2.84 4.69 -21.18
N THR A 188 2.93 4.11 -19.97
CA THR A 188 3.83 2.99 -19.70
C THR A 188 3.48 1.75 -20.54
N LEU A 189 2.19 1.47 -20.72
CA LEU A 189 1.77 0.36 -21.58
C LEU A 189 2.05 0.66 -23.05
N ALA A 190 1.74 1.88 -23.51
CA ALA A 190 2.04 2.29 -24.88
C ALA A 190 3.54 2.14 -25.18
N GLN A 191 4.42 2.61 -24.29
CA GLN A 191 5.87 2.48 -24.42
C GLN A 191 6.34 1.02 -24.44
N LYS A 192 5.78 0.17 -23.57
CA LYS A 192 6.09 -1.28 -23.56
C LYS A 192 5.69 -1.96 -24.87
N MET A 193 4.64 -1.48 -25.51
CA MET A 193 4.16 -1.98 -26.79
C MET A 193 4.92 -1.38 -27.97
N GLY A 194 5.83 -0.42 -27.74
CA GLY A 194 6.54 0.29 -28.79
C GLY A 194 5.64 1.23 -29.61
N TRP A 195 4.55 1.69 -29.03
CA TRP A 195 3.60 2.58 -29.69
C TRP A 195 3.83 4.03 -29.26
N ASP A 196 3.94 4.90 -30.23
CA ASP A 196 3.77 6.33 -29.98
C ASP A 196 2.30 6.61 -29.63
N PRO A 197 2.01 7.65 -28.83
CA PRO A 197 0.66 7.95 -28.38
C PRO A 197 -0.38 8.08 -29.52
N GLU A 198 0.02 8.65 -30.66
CA GLU A 198 -0.85 8.77 -31.83
C GLU A 198 -1.05 7.43 -32.54
N ALA A 199 0.01 6.62 -32.62
CA ALA A 199 -0.03 5.30 -33.24
C ALA A 199 -0.80 4.26 -32.42
N ALA A 200 -1.03 4.52 -31.14
CA ALA A 200 -1.85 3.66 -30.25
C ALA A 200 -3.35 3.77 -30.56
N ILE A 201 -3.79 4.87 -31.18
CA ILE A 201 -5.21 5.09 -31.47
C ILE A 201 -5.71 4.08 -32.51
N GLY A 202 -6.81 3.40 -32.22
CA GLY A 202 -7.45 2.43 -33.11
C GLY A 202 -6.78 1.05 -33.16
N LYS A 203 -5.73 0.79 -32.39
CA LYS A 203 -5.19 -0.56 -32.18
C LYS A 203 -6.21 -1.47 -31.50
N ARG A 204 -6.15 -2.77 -31.83
CA ARG A 204 -7.08 -3.80 -31.33
C ARG A 204 -6.34 -4.92 -30.61
#